data_011131ff5d8073a0d92967c964b3cb64
#
_entry.id   011131ff5d8073a0d92967c964b3cb64
#
_cell.length_a   1.000
_cell.length_b   1.000
_cell.length_c   1.000
_cell.angle_alpha   90.00
_cell.angle_beta   90.00
_cell.angle_gamma   90.00
#
_symmetry.space_group_name_H-M   'P 1'
#
loop_
_entity.id
_entity.type
_entity.pdbx_description
1 polymer ?
#
loop_
_entity_poly.entity_id
_entity_poly.type
_entity_poly.pdbx_seq_one_letter_code
_entity_poly.pdbx_strand_id
1 'polypeptide(L)'
;MPHAGISFHARRHRGRLCASSGLAMLALSCVAAPAVAQSQRDQSASEAPAAVQPTPSPVLPVQSANATPGPYQTYDALAMRGWERPLPKSGDTLLGDKLGVRDALADAGIGFIGFASNAIQYNFLQNDGGYKGRQLYNAQKLTRNVSNAAIFATYDLGRIGITNGQFIFSALYTSNSFNRVDGPNATRIGRLAYYQSLFNKKVEFKIGYFDNGFEFLGTQTGGSLAGGTLGPQASVPNEVGLSYSGFSTPTANIRINFKNHVYTKLGIQRSLPPGGATPEVAANSSGLRFHIPGTGLLTIGEVGWDQPAKPGTLATWVRAGGIYNSTNFNRFQGGQSKDNWATYIAVDHQLFQIDDSKANRGLYVGGTVNYAPPQQNFISQYYEGRIYGVGLVKSRPFDLASIVANANIYSKQGLVARTAAGQGNFKQTYSVIASYAYRLTPGLYFQPGIGAVVHPIYSPRFDTAVNGYLTLTFFI
;
A
#
# COMPACT_ATOMS: atom_id res chain seq x y z
N MET A 1 65.74 19.84 -25.28
CA MET A 1 66.86 19.97 -24.31
C MET A 1 66.31 20.64 -23.06
N PRO A 2 66.61 20.21 -21.82
CA PRO A 2 66.95 18.85 -21.37
C PRO A 2 65.94 18.33 -20.31
N HIS A 3 66.10 17.04 -20.08
CA HIS A 3 65.56 16.18 -19.03
C HIS A 3 65.74 16.66 -17.58
N ALA A 4 64.81 16.33 -16.72
CA ALA A 4 65.08 16.01 -15.32
C ALA A 4 64.11 14.91 -14.83
N GLY A 5 64.68 13.71 -14.59
CA GLY A 5 64.02 12.61 -13.95
C GLY A 5 64.03 12.76 -12.44
N ILE A 6 63.00 12.28 -11.78
CA ILE A 6 62.98 12.08 -10.32
C ILE A 6 62.54 10.63 -10.05
N SER A 7 63.44 9.87 -9.49
CA SER A 7 63.24 8.54 -8.96
C SER A 7 62.53 8.61 -7.61
N PHE A 8 61.51 7.75 -7.37
CA PHE A 8 60.99 7.53 -6.03
C PHE A 8 61.28 6.09 -5.56
N HIS A 9 61.94 6.05 -4.44
CA HIS A 9 62.26 4.85 -3.70
C HIS A 9 61.02 4.17 -3.12
N ALA A 10 60.93 2.85 -3.30
CA ALA A 10 60.03 1.96 -2.62
C ALA A 10 60.47 1.72 -1.16
N ARG A 11 59.64 2.06 -0.19
CA ARG A 11 59.76 1.52 1.17
C ARG A 11 58.64 0.51 1.42
N ARG A 12 59.03 -0.76 1.54
CA ARG A 12 58.21 -1.85 2.08
C ARG A 12 58.00 -1.64 3.57
N HIS A 13 56.76 -1.43 4.02
CA HIS A 13 56.35 -1.69 5.39
C HIS A 13 55.40 -2.88 5.41
N ARG A 14 55.86 -3.96 6.05
CA ARG A 14 55.03 -5.09 6.49
C ARG A 14 54.18 -4.60 7.66
N GLY A 15 52.83 -4.53 7.47
CA GLY A 15 51.84 -4.29 8.51
C GLY A 15 50.88 -5.46 8.59
N ARG A 16 50.71 -5.98 9.78
CA ARG A 16 49.95 -7.16 10.17
C ARG A 16 48.48 -7.07 9.73
N LEU A 17 47.95 -8.17 9.16
CA LEU A 17 46.52 -8.41 8.99
C LEU A 17 45.87 -8.50 10.38
N CYS A 18 45.08 -7.47 10.72
CA CYS A 18 43.97 -7.60 11.64
C CYS A 18 42.70 -7.81 10.79
N ALA A 19 42.12 -8.99 10.92
CA ALA A 19 40.80 -9.30 10.38
C ALA A 19 39.78 -8.50 11.17
N SER A 20 39.36 -7.37 10.63
CA SER A 20 38.15 -6.66 11.08
C SER A 20 37.01 -7.06 10.16
N SER A 21 36.07 -7.80 10.72
CA SER A 21 34.77 -8.16 10.13
C SER A 21 34.04 -6.88 9.71
N GLY A 22 34.10 -6.55 8.44
CA GLY A 22 33.35 -5.43 7.88
C GLY A 22 31.85 -5.75 7.89
N LEU A 23 31.14 -5.16 8.85
CA LEU A 23 29.69 -5.01 8.83
C LEU A 23 29.36 -4.20 7.59
N ALA A 24 28.89 -4.86 6.53
CA ALA A 24 28.25 -4.18 5.41
C ALA A 24 26.90 -3.64 5.88
N MET A 25 26.91 -2.51 6.56
CA MET A 25 25.76 -1.64 6.63
C MET A 25 25.45 -1.22 5.20
N LEU A 26 24.33 -1.71 4.65
CA LEU A 26 23.66 -1.06 3.55
C LEU A 26 23.19 0.31 4.08
N ALA A 27 24.08 1.28 4.10
CA ALA A 27 23.73 2.67 4.27
C ALA A 27 22.87 3.03 3.08
N LEU A 28 21.55 3.19 3.28
CA LEU A 28 20.72 3.97 2.41
C LEU A 28 21.29 5.40 2.44
N SER A 29 22.18 5.69 1.52
CA SER A 29 22.69 7.04 1.32
C SER A 29 21.49 7.91 0.89
N CYS A 30 20.95 8.66 1.84
CA CYS A 30 20.08 9.80 1.59
C CYS A 30 20.91 10.87 0.86
N VAL A 31 20.97 10.80 -0.45
CA VAL A 31 21.42 11.94 -1.23
C VAL A 31 20.27 12.93 -1.26
N ALA A 32 20.32 13.91 -0.39
CA ALA A 32 19.47 15.09 -0.47
C ALA A 32 19.91 15.89 -1.72
N ALA A 33 19.16 15.75 -2.81
CA ALA A 33 19.31 16.67 -3.94
C ALA A 33 18.66 18.00 -3.58
N PRO A 34 19.32 19.16 -3.83
CA PRO A 34 18.72 20.45 -3.59
C PRO A 34 17.51 20.65 -4.50
N ALA A 35 16.42 21.12 -3.93
CA ALA A 35 15.23 21.54 -4.65
C ALA A 35 15.56 22.80 -5.46
N VAL A 36 15.76 22.66 -6.76
CA VAL A 36 15.77 23.78 -7.68
C VAL A 36 14.31 24.15 -7.95
N ALA A 37 13.90 25.26 -7.40
CA ALA A 37 12.63 25.89 -7.73
C ALA A 37 12.68 26.41 -9.17
N GLN A 38 12.15 25.65 -10.13
CA GLN A 38 11.84 26.17 -11.45
C GLN A 38 10.43 26.76 -11.45
N SER A 39 10.35 28.05 -11.74
CA SER A 39 9.12 28.79 -11.93
C SER A 39 8.31 28.19 -13.09
N GLN A 40 7.19 27.58 -12.78
CA GLN A 40 6.15 27.27 -13.76
C GLN A 40 5.18 28.45 -13.82
N ARG A 41 5.37 29.33 -14.80
CA ARG A 41 4.30 30.12 -15.35
C ARG A 41 3.68 29.37 -16.52
N ASP A 42 2.34 29.43 -16.54
CA ASP A 42 1.44 29.05 -17.62
C ASP A 42 1.27 27.54 -17.91
N GLN A 43 0.39 26.94 -17.13
CA GLN A 43 -0.61 25.97 -17.61
C GLN A 43 -1.76 25.90 -16.61
N SER A 44 -2.61 26.93 -16.62
CA SER A 44 -3.89 26.94 -15.90
C SER A 44 -4.99 26.28 -16.76
N ALA A 45 -4.85 24.99 -17.04
CA ALA A 45 -5.99 24.12 -17.25
C ALA A 45 -6.11 23.28 -15.99
N SER A 46 -7.13 23.54 -15.18
CA SER A 46 -7.47 22.74 -14.01
C SER A 46 -7.69 21.29 -14.42
N GLU A 47 -6.61 20.51 -14.49
CA GLU A 47 -6.72 19.06 -14.57
C GLU A 47 -7.37 18.59 -13.28
N ALA A 48 -8.61 18.09 -13.38
CA ALA A 48 -9.19 17.37 -12.27
C ALA A 48 -8.25 16.22 -11.90
N PRO A 49 -8.09 15.91 -10.61
CA PRO A 49 -7.19 14.87 -10.17
C PRO A 49 -7.59 13.57 -10.86
N ALA A 50 -6.72 13.03 -11.69
CA ALA A 50 -6.85 11.64 -12.09
C ALA A 50 -6.75 10.85 -10.81
N ALA A 51 -7.62 9.87 -10.64
CA ALA A 51 -7.59 8.98 -9.50
C ALA A 51 -6.19 8.45 -9.31
N VAL A 52 -5.56 8.83 -8.22
CA VAL A 52 -4.25 8.31 -7.82
C VAL A 52 -4.48 6.84 -7.50
N GLN A 53 -3.86 5.98 -8.28
CA GLN A 53 -3.89 4.56 -7.99
C GLN A 53 -2.98 4.31 -6.80
N PRO A 54 -3.49 3.72 -5.73
CA PRO A 54 -2.62 3.18 -4.73
C PRO A 54 -1.71 2.15 -5.42
N THR A 55 -0.44 2.31 -5.28
CA THR A 55 0.55 1.31 -5.67
C THR A 55 0.16 -0.03 -5.04
N PRO A 56 0.33 -1.16 -5.73
CA PRO A 56 0.08 -2.45 -5.12
C PRO A 56 0.91 -2.54 -3.85
N SER A 57 0.24 -2.48 -2.72
CA SER A 57 0.88 -2.65 -1.42
C SER A 57 1.10 -4.14 -1.20
N PRO A 58 2.22 -4.54 -0.60
CA PRO A 58 2.45 -5.94 -0.28
C PRO A 58 1.32 -6.45 0.60
N VAL A 59 0.73 -7.55 0.19
CA VAL A 59 -0.31 -8.24 0.93
C VAL A 59 0.34 -9.24 1.86
N LEU A 60 -0.14 -9.29 3.04
CA LEU A 60 0.42 -10.06 4.13
C LEU A 60 -0.39 -11.34 4.38
N PRO A 61 0.23 -12.44 4.80
CA PRO A 61 -0.46 -13.71 4.97
C PRO A 61 -1.49 -13.64 6.09
N VAL A 62 -2.58 -14.34 5.90
CA VAL A 62 -3.44 -14.76 7.00
C VAL A 62 -2.63 -15.73 7.86
N GLN A 63 -2.29 -15.31 9.07
CA GLN A 63 -1.55 -16.17 10.00
C GLN A 63 -2.42 -17.29 10.52
N SER A 64 -1.93 -18.54 10.44
CA SER A 64 -2.54 -19.65 11.16
C SER A 64 -2.31 -19.46 12.67
N ALA A 65 -3.38 -19.51 13.45
CA ALA A 65 -3.35 -19.32 14.90
C ALA A 65 -2.64 -20.45 15.69
N ASN A 66 -2.23 -21.55 15.06
CA ASN A 66 -1.77 -22.77 15.71
C ASN A 66 -0.37 -23.24 15.25
N ALA A 67 0.58 -22.32 15.07
CA ALA A 67 1.96 -22.75 14.87
C ALA A 67 2.63 -23.05 16.22
N THR A 68 3.30 -24.21 16.31
CA THR A 68 4.22 -24.54 17.41
C THR A 68 5.15 -23.35 17.68
N PRO A 69 5.44 -23.04 18.96
CA PRO A 69 6.37 -21.96 19.29
C PRO A 69 7.69 -22.17 18.56
N GLY A 70 8.02 -21.30 17.63
CA GLY A 70 9.27 -21.35 16.89
C GLY A 70 10.34 -20.45 17.52
N PRO A 71 11.59 -20.52 17.06
CA PRO A 71 12.69 -19.72 17.61
C PRO A 71 12.49 -18.22 17.51
N TYR A 72 11.50 -17.76 16.72
CA TYR A 72 11.20 -16.34 16.50
C TYR A 72 9.99 -15.82 17.28
N GLN A 73 9.46 -16.58 18.24
CA GLN A 73 8.23 -16.19 18.97
C GLN A 73 8.39 -14.87 19.72
N THR A 74 9.55 -14.63 20.31
CA THR A 74 9.85 -13.36 21.02
C THR A 74 9.76 -12.17 20.09
N TYR A 75 10.29 -12.28 18.88
CA TYR A 75 10.26 -11.20 17.89
C TYR A 75 8.87 -10.98 17.33
N ASP A 76 8.15 -12.06 17.05
CA ASP A 76 6.77 -12.00 16.54
C ASP A 76 5.81 -11.38 17.55
N ALA A 77 6.08 -11.51 18.85
CA ALA A 77 5.31 -10.86 19.91
C ALA A 77 5.42 -9.32 19.89
N LEU A 78 6.53 -8.80 19.32
CA LEU A 78 6.79 -7.37 19.15
C LEU A 78 6.31 -6.84 17.80
N ALA A 79 5.76 -7.69 16.92
CA ALA A 79 5.22 -7.26 15.63
C ALA A 79 4.16 -6.18 15.79
N MET A 80 4.03 -5.33 14.78
CA MET A 80 3.06 -4.23 14.76
C MET A 80 1.64 -4.75 14.97
N ARG A 81 0.94 -4.19 15.96
CA ARG A 81 -0.43 -4.56 16.36
C ARG A 81 -1.47 -3.63 15.74
N GLY A 82 -2.73 -4.09 15.73
CA GLY A 82 -3.87 -3.28 15.28
C GLY A 82 -3.85 -2.93 13.80
N TRP A 83 -3.18 -3.73 12.99
CA TRP A 83 -3.26 -3.65 11.53
C TRP A 83 -4.11 -4.80 11.00
N GLU A 84 -4.97 -4.56 10.03
CA GLU A 84 -5.82 -5.62 9.46
C GLU A 84 -5.01 -6.72 8.78
N ARG A 85 -3.84 -6.36 8.32
CA ARG A 85 -2.92 -7.24 7.61
C ARG A 85 -1.60 -7.29 8.34
N PRO A 86 -1.39 -8.33 9.16
CA PRO A 86 -0.14 -8.47 9.87
C PRO A 86 1.04 -8.56 8.90
N LEU A 87 2.13 -7.93 9.25
CA LEU A 87 3.42 -8.09 8.58
C LEU A 87 3.89 -9.55 8.67
N PRO A 88 4.78 -10.00 7.77
CA PRO A 88 5.35 -11.34 7.86
C PRO A 88 5.93 -11.61 9.23
N LYS A 89 5.92 -12.88 9.61
CA LYS A 89 6.64 -13.33 10.79
C LYS A 89 8.15 -13.19 10.59
N SER A 90 8.89 -13.02 11.65
CA SER A 90 10.35 -12.86 11.61
C SER A 90 11.05 -14.04 10.92
N GLY A 91 10.54 -15.25 11.06
CA GLY A 91 11.05 -16.44 10.35
C GLY A 91 10.79 -16.43 8.83
N ASP A 92 9.94 -15.52 8.35
CA ASP A 92 9.64 -15.33 6.91
C ASP A 92 10.27 -14.05 6.36
N THR A 93 11.43 -13.70 6.86
CA THR A 93 12.28 -12.61 6.37
C THR A 93 13.62 -13.17 5.87
N LEU A 94 14.31 -12.45 4.97
CA LEU A 94 15.57 -12.89 4.36
C LEU A 94 16.66 -13.15 5.38
N LEU A 95 16.77 -12.31 6.38
CA LEU A 95 17.81 -12.40 7.38
C LEU A 95 17.40 -13.28 8.57
N GLY A 96 16.10 -13.44 8.83
CA GLY A 96 15.65 -14.05 10.08
C GLY A 96 16.31 -13.31 11.25
N ASP A 97 17.12 -14.00 12.02
CA ASP A 97 18.02 -13.40 13.03
C ASP A 97 19.49 -13.80 12.84
N LYS A 98 19.92 -14.04 11.62
CA LYS A 98 21.30 -14.52 11.31
C LYS A 98 22.41 -13.60 11.83
N LEU A 99 22.10 -12.35 12.10
CA LEU A 99 23.05 -11.33 12.57
C LEU A 99 22.91 -11.01 14.06
N GLY A 100 21.98 -11.65 14.79
CA GLY A 100 21.68 -11.34 16.18
C GLY A 100 21.05 -9.94 16.41
N VAL A 101 20.71 -9.23 15.34
CA VAL A 101 20.17 -7.86 15.44
C VAL A 101 18.75 -7.87 16.02
N ARG A 102 17.92 -8.85 15.62
CA ARG A 102 16.57 -8.95 16.15
C ARG A 102 16.55 -9.31 17.62
N ASP A 103 17.47 -10.16 18.04
CA ASP A 103 17.63 -10.55 19.43
C ASP A 103 17.95 -9.33 20.30
N ALA A 104 18.99 -8.57 19.92
CA ALA A 104 19.37 -7.35 20.61
C ALA A 104 18.26 -6.29 20.64
N LEU A 105 17.49 -6.14 19.57
CA LEU A 105 16.33 -5.23 19.52
C LEU A 105 15.18 -5.74 20.40
N ALA A 106 14.90 -7.04 20.39
CA ALA A 106 13.83 -7.63 21.20
C ALA A 106 14.14 -7.53 22.69
N ASP A 107 15.38 -7.69 23.09
CA ASP A 107 15.83 -7.45 24.47
C ASP A 107 15.58 -6.02 24.92
N ALA A 108 15.65 -5.06 23.99
CA ALA A 108 15.27 -3.67 24.25
C ALA A 108 13.75 -3.41 24.14
N GLY A 109 12.93 -4.42 23.80
CA GLY A 109 11.48 -4.27 23.58
C GLY A 109 11.12 -3.69 22.21
N ILE A 110 12.03 -3.73 21.25
CA ILE A 110 11.87 -3.15 19.92
C ILE A 110 11.59 -4.27 18.91
N GLY A 111 10.45 -4.21 18.24
CA GLY A 111 10.14 -4.99 17.05
C GLY A 111 10.61 -4.24 15.80
N PHE A 112 11.09 -4.99 14.80
CA PHE A 112 11.58 -4.41 13.55
C PHE A 112 11.23 -5.29 12.36
N ILE A 113 10.82 -4.66 11.27
CA ILE A 113 10.72 -5.27 9.95
C ILE A 113 10.93 -4.21 8.88
N GLY A 114 11.70 -4.55 7.86
CA GLY A 114 11.82 -3.77 6.63
C GLY A 114 11.25 -4.52 5.45
N PHE A 115 10.73 -3.80 4.47
CA PHE A 115 10.41 -4.39 3.19
C PHE A 115 10.70 -3.44 2.03
N ALA A 116 10.88 -4.00 0.85
CA ALA A 116 10.84 -3.23 -0.38
C ALA A 116 10.18 -4.03 -1.49
N SER A 117 9.49 -3.31 -2.36
CA SER A 117 8.85 -3.85 -3.55
C SER A 117 9.27 -3.05 -4.77
N ASN A 118 9.75 -3.74 -5.79
CA ASN A 118 10.09 -3.16 -7.08
C ASN A 118 9.14 -3.75 -8.14
N ALA A 119 8.33 -2.90 -8.73
CA ALA A 119 7.38 -3.28 -9.77
C ALA A 119 7.78 -2.69 -11.11
N ILE A 120 7.82 -3.52 -12.13
CA ILE A 120 8.01 -3.14 -13.53
C ILE A 120 6.75 -3.53 -14.29
N GLN A 121 6.35 -2.66 -15.20
CA GLN A 121 5.19 -2.84 -16.04
C GLN A 121 5.52 -2.42 -17.47
N TYR A 122 5.11 -3.24 -18.41
CA TYR A 122 5.37 -3.03 -19.84
C TYR A 122 4.08 -3.21 -20.65
N ASN A 123 3.72 -2.21 -21.46
CA ASN A 123 2.60 -2.29 -22.38
C ASN A 123 3.06 -2.92 -23.71
N PHE A 124 2.64 -4.14 -23.99
CA PHE A 124 3.04 -4.90 -25.20
C PHE A 124 2.53 -4.26 -26.48
N LEU A 125 1.41 -3.54 -26.45
CA LEU A 125 0.86 -2.87 -27.63
C LEU A 125 1.63 -1.60 -28.00
N GLN A 126 2.40 -1.04 -27.06
CA GLN A 126 3.23 0.15 -27.24
C GLN A 126 2.46 1.35 -27.82
N ASN A 127 1.17 1.41 -27.55
CA ASN A 127 0.22 2.38 -28.11
C ASN A 127 0.01 3.59 -27.20
N ASP A 128 1.02 3.97 -26.42
CA ASP A 128 0.98 5.13 -25.53
C ASP A 128 1.09 6.48 -26.26
N GLY A 129 1.33 6.46 -27.57
CA GLY A 129 1.45 7.65 -28.40
C GLY A 129 2.55 8.60 -27.91
N GLY A 130 3.60 8.08 -27.26
CA GLY A 130 4.69 8.88 -26.68
C GLY A 130 4.28 9.66 -25.42
N TYR A 131 3.20 9.28 -24.77
CA TYR A 131 2.74 9.92 -23.54
C TYR A 131 3.76 9.77 -22.40
N LYS A 132 4.19 10.88 -21.84
CA LYS A 132 5.18 10.95 -20.76
C LYS A 132 4.59 11.42 -19.43
N GLY A 133 3.29 11.52 -19.35
CA GLY A 133 2.57 11.95 -18.17
C GLY A 133 2.45 10.88 -17.10
N ARG A 134 1.35 10.89 -16.37
CA ARG A 134 1.03 9.94 -15.31
C ARG A 134 1.00 8.50 -15.85
N GLN A 135 1.32 7.55 -15.00
CA GLN A 135 0.97 6.16 -15.24
C GLN A 135 -0.55 6.04 -15.28
N LEU A 136 -1.08 5.80 -16.45
CA LEU A 136 -2.51 5.65 -16.68
C LEU A 136 -2.84 4.17 -16.90
N TYR A 137 -2.73 3.32 -15.87
CA TYR A 137 -2.93 1.89 -16.02
C TYR A 137 -2.38 1.38 -17.35
N ASN A 138 -1.09 1.80 -17.62
CA ASN A 138 -0.42 1.18 -18.72
C ASN A 138 -0.55 1.88 -20.07
N ALA A 139 -0.94 3.14 -20.07
CA ALA A 139 -0.82 3.92 -21.29
C ALA A 139 0.65 4.09 -21.72
N GLN A 140 1.57 4.04 -20.77
CA GLN A 140 3.01 4.14 -21.05
C GLN A 140 3.60 2.80 -21.46
N LYS A 141 4.59 2.84 -22.38
CA LYS A 141 5.29 1.67 -22.86
C LYS A 141 5.97 0.89 -21.74
N LEU A 142 6.71 1.57 -20.87
CA LEU A 142 7.42 1.00 -19.73
C LEU A 142 7.32 1.92 -18.52
N THR A 143 6.90 1.36 -17.41
CA THR A 143 6.94 2.06 -16.13
C THR A 143 7.64 1.22 -15.08
N ARG A 144 8.34 1.87 -14.18
CA ARG A 144 8.96 1.28 -13.00
C ARG A 144 8.45 2.00 -11.77
N ASN A 145 8.04 1.23 -10.79
CA ASN A 145 7.61 1.73 -9.50
C ASN A 145 8.38 1.00 -8.40
N VAL A 146 9.20 1.72 -7.66
CA VAL A 146 9.86 1.30 -6.41
C VAL A 146 9.17 2.02 -5.27
N SER A 147 7.87 2.06 -5.30
CA SER A 147 7.12 2.55 -4.18
C SER A 147 7.06 1.46 -3.12
N ASN A 148 7.01 1.86 -1.85
CA ASN A 148 6.84 0.94 -0.74
C ASN A 148 8.11 0.23 -0.23
N ALA A 149 9.28 0.83 -0.38
CA ALA A 149 10.34 0.51 0.55
C ALA A 149 9.98 1.15 1.89
N ALA A 150 9.91 0.35 2.95
CA ALA A 150 9.52 0.82 4.27
C ALA A 150 10.30 0.13 5.37
N ILE A 151 10.49 0.86 6.44
CA ILE A 151 10.97 0.35 7.72
C ILE A 151 9.87 0.56 8.74
N PHE A 152 9.54 -0.48 9.48
CA PHE A 152 8.63 -0.43 10.62
C PHE A 152 9.40 -0.78 11.88
N ALA A 153 9.23 0.03 12.90
CA ALA A 153 9.72 -0.22 14.24
C ALA A 153 8.57 -0.09 15.23
N THR A 154 8.57 -0.92 16.24
CA THR A 154 7.59 -0.89 17.32
C THR A 154 8.32 -0.90 18.66
N TYR A 155 7.71 -0.32 19.70
CA TYR A 155 8.21 -0.39 21.06
C TYR A 155 7.12 -0.90 21.99
N ASP A 156 7.42 -1.94 22.75
CA ASP A 156 6.47 -2.50 23.72
C ASP A 156 6.41 -1.64 24.98
N LEU A 157 5.30 -0.93 25.14
CA LEU A 157 5.06 -0.04 26.26
C LEU A 157 4.77 -0.78 27.57
N GLY A 158 4.56 -2.10 27.53
CA GLY A 158 4.52 -2.95 28.73
C GLY A 158 5.77 -2.82 29.58
N ARG A 159 6.92 -2.53 28.97
CA ARG A 159 8.20 -2.29 29.67
C ARG A 159 8.23 -1.05 30.55
N ILE A 160 7.35 -0.11 30.29
CA ILE A 160 7.18 1.11 31.10
C ILE A 160 5.82 1.12 31.83
N GLY A 161 5.19 -0.05 31.99
CA GLY A 161 3.96 -0.23 32.77
C GLY A 161 2.65 -0.04 31.99
N ILE A 162 2.68 0.26 30.67
CA ILE A 162 1.47 0.38 29.84
C ILE A 162 1.19 -0.95 29.16
N THR A 163 0.52 -1.85 29.87
CA THR A 163 0.22 -3.21 29.41
C THR A 163 -0.59 -3.21 28.11
N ASN A 164 -0.18 -4.04 27.15
CA ASN A 164 -0.77 -4.14 25.79
C ASN A 164 -0.73 -2.85 24.95
N GLY A 165 0.04 -1.85 25.41
CA GLY A 165 0.34 -0.65 24.65
C GLY A 165 1.53 -0.87 23.70
N GLN A 166 1.53 -0.18 22.56
CA GLN A 166 2.64 -0.22 21.61
C GLN A 166 2.81 1.15 20.95
N PHE A 167 4.05 1.62 20.90
CA PHE A 167 4.40 2.74 20.03
C PHE A 167 4.82 2.19 18.65
N ILE A 168 4.37 2.85 17.58
CA ILE A 168 4.59 2.41 16.20
C ILE A 168 5.24 3.54 15.43
N PHE A 169 6.35 3.25 14.76
CA PHE A 169 7.02 4.14 13.83
C PHE A 169 7.19 3.45 12.47
N SER A 170 7.05 4.20 11.37
CA SER A 170 7.51 3.76 10.08
C SER A 170 7.99 4.91 9.21
N ALA A 171 9.02 4.65 8.42
CA ALA A 171 9.46 5.49 7.33
C ALA A 171 9.20 4.78 6.00
N LEU A 172 8.72 5.53 5.02
CA LEU A 172 8.40 5.05 3.68
C LEU A 172 9.27 5.77 2.67
N TYR A 173 9.79 5.03 1.71
CA TYR A 173 10.43 5.55 0.51
C TYR A 173 9.61 5.18 -0.71
N THR A 174 9.34 6.15 -1.58
CA THR A 174 8.68 5.94 -2.87
C THR A 174 9.54 6.46 -4.00
N SER A 175 9.61 5.72 -5.10
CA SER A 175 10.29 6.14 -6.33
C SER A 175 9.59 5.52 -7.53
N ASN A 176 9.40 6.30 -8.58
CA ASN A 176 8.81 5.83 -9.83
C ASN A 176 9.41 6.54 -11.05
N SER A 177 9.19 5.97 -12.24
CA SER A 177 9.69 6.48 -13.51
C SER A 177 8.71 7.38 -14.27
N PHE A 178 7.52 7.61 -13.69
CA PHE A 178 6.48 8.44 -14.29
C PHE A 178 6.36 9.81 -13.61
N ASN A 179 5.33 10.58 -13.90
CA ASN A 179 5.20 11.94 -13.40
C ASN A 179 5.23 12.02 -11.86
N ARG A 180 6.14 12.86 -11.35
CA ARG A 180 6.36 13.05 -9.91
C ARG A 180 5.19 13.67 -9.16
N VAL A 181 4.26 14.30 -9.86
CA VAL A 181 3.10 14.94 -9.25
C VAL A 181 2.19 13.91 -8.58
N ASP A 182 2.07 12.72 -9.15
CA ASP A 182 1.17 11.67 -8.66
C ASP A 182 1.82 10.64 -7.77
N GLY A 183 3.12 10.56 -7.82
CA GLY A 183 3.91 9.62 -7.05
C GLY A 183 5.30 10.20 -6.86
N PRO A 184 5.46 11.20 -5.97
CA PRO A 184 6.74 11.86 -5.80
C PRO A 184 7.78 10.87 -5.30
N ASN A 185 9.00 11.00 -5.87
CA ASN A 185 10.16 10.35 -5.29
C ASN A 185 10.45 11.02 -3.95
N ALA A 186 10.13 10.37 -2.86
CA ALA A 186 10.21 10.96 -1.53
C ALA A 186 10.39 9.92 -0.43
N THR A 187 11.07 10.35 0.64
CA THR A 187 11.06 9.66 1.93
C THR A 187 10.12 10.42 2.87
N ARG A 188 9.25 9.69 3.57
CA ARG A 188 8.26 10.28 4.47
C ARG A 188 8.06 9.41 5.70
N ILE A 189 7.58 10.02 6.76
CA ILE A 189 7.04 9.28 7.90
C ILE A 189 5.72 8.65 7.46
N GLY A 190 5.68 7.31 7.52
CA GLY A 190 4.49 6.53 7.19
C GLY A 190 3.58 6.32 8.40
N ARG A 191 4.18 6.16 9.59
CA ARG A 191 3.44 6.01 10.85
C ARG A 191 4.22 6.62 12.00
N LEU A 192 3.49 7.26 12.89
CA LEU A 192 3.95 7.72 14.19
C LEU A 192 2.73 7.65 15.12
N ALA A 193 2.50 6.49 15.75
CA ALA A 193 1.23 6.21 16.38
C ALA A 193 1.39 5.46 17.71
N TYR A 194 0.43 5.69 18.59
CA TYR A 194 0.18 4.88 19.77
C TYR A 194 -0.97 3.91 19.51
N TYR A 195 -0.76 2.65 19.87
CA TYR A 195 -1.79 1.60 19.85
C TYR A 195 -2.01 1.06 21.23
N GLN A 196 -3.26 0.78 21.58
CA GLN A 196 -3.66 0.15 22.84
C GLN A 196 -4.75 -0.89 22.60
N SER A 197 -4.60 -2.02 23.25
CA SER A 197 -5.62 -3.06 23.35
C SER A 197 -6.11 -3.19 24.80
N LEU A 198 -7.43 -3.24 24.97
CA LEU A 198 -8.10 -3.32 26.27
C LEU A 198 -9.04 -4.53 26.28
N PHE A 199 -9.34 -5.04 27.51
CA PHE A 199 -10.33 -6.08 27.74
C PHE A 199 -10.12 -7.32 26.88
N ASN A 200 -8.88 -7.83 26.81
CA ASN A 200 -8.51 -8.98 25.96
C ASN A 200 -8.88 -8.77 24.50
N LYS A 201 -8.45 -7.65 23.92
CA LYS A 201 -8.73 -7.25 22.53
C LYS A 201 -10.20 -7.02 22.20
N LYS A 202 -11.07 -6.85 23.19
CA LYS A 202 -12.45 -6.43 22.89
C LYS A 202 -12.52 -5.01 22.35
N VAL A 203 -11.63 -4.14 22.83
CA VAL A 203 -11.49 -2.77 22.37
C VAL A 203 -10.04 -2.52 22.01
N GLU A 204 -9.81 -1.99 20.82
CA GLU A 204 -8.49 -1.61 20.33
C GLU A 204 -8.58 -0.17 19.82
N PHE A 205 -7.62 0.67 20.16
CA PHE A 205 -7.56 2.00 19.60
C PHE A 205 -6.15 2.36 19.15
N LYS A 206 -6.09 3.26 18.18
CA LYS A 206 -4.85 3.78 17.61
C LYS A 206 -5.01 5.27 17.37
N ILE A 207 -4.00 6.05 17.78
CA ILE A 207 -3.98 7.51 17.59
C ILE A 207 -2.58 7.96 17.16
N GLY A 208 -2.52 8.91 16.24
CA GLY A 208 -1.26 9.48 15.76
C GLY A 208 -1.32 9.87 14.30
N TYR A 209 -0.22 9.69 13.60
CA TYR A 209 -0.10 9.90 12.16
C TYR A 209 -0.01 8.56 11.46
N PHE A 210 -1.01 8.22 10.66
CA PHE A 210 -1.06 7.02 9.82
C PHE A 210 -2.14 7.16 8.74
N ASP A 211 -2.18 6.22 7.82
CA ASP A 211 -3.15 6.21 6.74
C ASP A 211 -4.32 5.26 7.06
N ASN A 212 -5.55 5.70 6.76
CA ASN A 212 -6.77 4.92 6.97
C ASN A 212 -7.09 3.96 5.82
N GLY A 213 -6.50 4.11 4.66
CA GLY A 213 -6.71 3.19 3.55
C GLY A 213 -6.26 1.76 3.85
N PHE A 214 -5.33 1.57 4.80
CA PHE A 214 -4.94 0.25 5.28
C PHE A 214 -5.64 -0.21 6.55
N GLU A 215 -6.32 0.68 7.23
CA GLU A 215 -7.06 0.35 8.45
C GLU A 215 -8.51 -0.02 8.15
N PHE A 216 -9.01 0.35 6.97
CA PHE A 216 -10.37 0.12 6.50
C PHE A 216 -10.36 -0.42 5.07
N LEU A 217 -11.53 -0.79 4.56
CA LEU A 217 -11.74 -1.27 3.19
C LEU A 217 -11.23 -2.67 2.93
N GLY A 218 -10.11 -3.07 3.47
CA GLY A 218 -9.55 -4.41 3.33
C GLY A 218 -9.53 -4.94 1.88
N THR A 219 -9.31 -4.07 0.90
CA THR A 219 -9.46 -4.38 -0.52
C THR A 219 -8.40 -5.32 -1.07
N GLN A 220 -7.45 -5.69 -0.23
CA GLN A 220 -6.36 -6.55 -0.67
C GLN A 220 -6.48 -7.84 0.08
N THR A 221 -7.02 -8.78 -0.53
CA THR A 221 -7.14 -10.11 -0.04
C THR A 221 -6.17 -10.98 -0.82
N GLY A 222 -5.96 -12.10 -0.38
CA GLY A 222 -5.00 -13.00 -0.95
C GLY A 222 -3.86 -13.15 0.02
N GLY A 223 -3.91 -14.16 0.83
CA GLY A 223 -3.03 -14.46 1.93
C GLY A 223 -1.56 -14.71 1.58
N SER A 224 -1.01 -14.07 0.55
CA SER A 224 0.40 -14.15 0.22
C SER A 224 1.15 -12.91 0.67
N LEU A 225 2.38 -13.10 1.13
CA LEU A 225 3.34 -12.06 1.46
C LEU A 225 3.82 -11.28 0.24
N ALA A 226 3.72 -11.86 -0.93
CA ALA A 226 4.24 -11.29 -2.16
C ALA A 226 3.39 -10.18 -2.75
N GLY A 227 2.44 -9.66 -2.00
CA GLY A 227 1.60 -8.61 -2.51
C GLY A 227 0.41 -9.11 -3.27
N GLY A 228 -0.47 -9.82 -2.65
CA GLY A 228 -1.81 -10.11 -3.11
C GLY A 228 -2.04 -10.25 -4.60
N THR A 229 -3.24 -9.97 -4.97
CA THR A 229 -3.66 -9.92 -6.35
C THR A 229 -3.15 -8.63 -7.02
N LEU A 230 -2.55 -8.72 -8.21
CA LEU A 230 -2.28 -7.54 -9.02
C LEU A 230 -3.58 -7.05 -9.69
N GLY A 231 -3.68 -5.77 -9.84
CA GLY A 231 -4.79 -5.13 -10.53
C GLY A 231 -5.09 -3.74 -9.98
N PRO A 232 -5.91 -2.99 -10.69
CA PRO A 232 -6.41 -1.72 -10.18
C PRO A 232 -7.14 -1.91 -8.86
N GLN A 233 -6.97 -0.96 -7.96
CA GLN A 233 -7.63 -0.93 -6.66
C GLN A 233 -8.71 0.15 -6.63
N ALA A 234 -9.62 0.02 -5.67
CA ALA A 234 -10.67 1.02 -5.46
C ALA A 234 -10.07 2.40 -5.15
N SER A 235 -10.28 3.35 -6.04
CA SER A 235 -9.81 4.73 -5.88
C SER A 235 -10.89 5.69 -5.36
N VAL A 236 -12.14 5.29 -5.40
CA VAL A 236 -13.28 6.08 -4.92
C VAL A 236 -13.07 6.64 -3.50
N PRO A 237 -12.58 5.86 -2.51
CA PRO A 237 -12.34 6.39 -1.18
C PRO A 237 -11.28 7.51 -1.15
N ASN A 238 -10.28 7.44 -2.02
CA ASN A 238 -9.22 8.44 -2.10
C ASN A 238 -9.72 9.75 -2.71
N GLU A 239 -10.64 9.69 -3.70
CA GLU A 239 -11.28 10.88 -4.26
C GLU A 239 -12.14 11.61 -3.22
N VAL A 240 -12.70 10.88 -2.27
CA VAL A 240 -13.45 11.43 -1.14
C VAL A 240 -12.53 11.98 -0.04
N GLY A 241 -11.21 11.84 -0.17
CA GLY A 241 -10.22 12.41 0.75
C GLY A 241 -9.69 11.45 1.80
N LEU A 242 -9.95 10.14 1.70
CA LEU A 242 -9.35 9.14 2.58
C LEU A 242 -7.84 9.08 2.38
N SER A 243 -7.07 9.05 3.47
CA SER A 243 -5.62 8.89 3.44
C SER A 243 -5.23 7.46 3.02
N TYR A 244 -4.11 7.32 2.32
CA TYR A 244 -3.59 6.06 1.81
C TYR A 244 -2.06 6.02 1.87
N SER A 245 -1.46 4.90 1.52
CA SER A 245 -0.01 4.68 1.64
C SER A 245 0.83 5.85 1.15
N GLY A 246 1.73 6.33 2.00
CA GLY A 246 2.58 7.50 1.74
C GLY A 246 1.93 8.85 2.03
N PHE A 247 0.66 8.89 2.44
CA PHE A 247 -0.09 10.12 2.76
C PHE A 247 -0.76 10.02 4.12
N SER A 248 0.05 9.86 5.15
CA SER A 248 -0.41 9.80 6.53
C SER A 248 -0.98 11.14 6.99
N THR A 249 -2.02 11.06 7.80
CA THR A 249 -2.70 12.23 8.37
C THR A 249 -2.85 12.05 9.88
N PRO A 250 -3.10 13.14 10.64
CA PRO A 250 -3.55 13.01 12.02
C PRO A 250 -4.83 12.17 12.03
N THR A 251 -4.81 11.06 12.77
CA THR A 251 -5.84 10.01 12.70
C THR A 251 -6.06 9.41 14.07
N ALA A 252 -7.31 9.08 14.39
CA ALA A 252 -7.67 8.27 15.55
C ALA A 252 -8.72 7.24 15.17
N ASN A 253 -8.46 5.97 15.51
CA ASN A 253 -9.35 4.84 15.20
C ASN A 253 -9.67 4.06 16.48
N ILE A 254 -10.87 3.53 16.53
CA ILE A 254 -11.31 2.53 17.51
C ILE A 254 -11.92 1.34 16.79
N ARG A 255 -11.59 0.14 17.27
CA ARG A 255 -12.19 -1.12 16.88
C ARG A 255 -12.81 -1.79 18.10
N ILE A 256 -14.03 -2.27 17.97
CA ILE A 256 -14.73 -3.06 18.99
C ILE A 256 -15.00 -4.43 18.40
N ASN A 257 -14.45 -5.46 19.03
CA ASN A 257 -14.63 -6.85 18.66
C ASN A 257 -15.72 -7.47 19.53
N PHE A 258 -16.77 -7.94 18.90
CA PHE A 258 -17.89 -8.63 19.55
C PHE A 258 -17.68 -10.16 19.52
N LYS A 259 -18.64 -10.88 20.10
CA LYS A 259 -18.71 -12.33 19.96
C LYS A 259 -19.03 -12.71 18.51
N ASN A 260 -18.79 -13.98 18.15
CA ASN A 260 -19.13 -14.56 16.85
C ASN A 260 -18.48 -13.85 15.65
N HIS A 261 -17.24 -13.38 15.81
CA HIS A 261 -16.45 -12.77 14.73
C HIS A 261 -16.97 -11.44 14.18
N VAL A 262 -17.95 -10.84 14.83
CA VAL A 262 -18.46 -9.50 14.46
C VAL A 262 -17.55 -8.43 15.05
N TYR A 263 -17.32 -7.38 14.29
CA TYR A 263 -16.63 -6.19 14.77
C TYR A 263 -17.24 -4.91 14.19
N THR A 264 -16.96 -3.81 14.85
CA THR A 264 -17.17 -2.47 14.29
C THR A 264 -15.89 -1.65 14.43
N LYS A 265 -15.67 -0.76 13.46
CA LYS A 265 -14.58 0.22 13.50
C LYS A 265 -15.13 1.61 13.23
N LEU A 266 -14.56 2.58 13.90
CA LEU A 266 -14.79 4.00 13.64
C LEU A 266 -13.43 4.69 13.58
N GLY A 267 -13.23 5.52 12.56
CA GLY A 267 -12.04 6.32 12.36
C GLY A 267 -12.38 7.78 12.12
N ILE A 268 -11.51 8.65 12.59
CA ILE A 268 -11.52 10.07 12.26
C ILE A 268 -10.13 10.47 11.79
N GLN A 269 -10.05 11.34 10.79
CA GLN A 269 -8.78 11.85 10.29
C GLN A 269 -8.92 13.25 9.73
N ARG A 270 -7.80 13.96 9.55
CA ARG A 270 -7.76 15.09 8.62
C ARG A 270 -7.97 14.56 7.20
N SER A 271 -8.87 15.16 6.45
CA SER A 271 -9.04 14.85 5.02
C SER A 271 -7.76 15.11 4.24
N LEU A 272 -7.50 14.31 3.20
CA LEU A 272 -6.64 14.80 2.13
C LEU A 272 -7.32 15.99 1.45
N PRO A 273 -6.55 16.97 0.94
CA PRO A 273 -7.13 18.10 0.23
C PRO A 273 -7.82 17.68 -1.06
N PRO A 274 -8.85 18.40 -1.52
CA PRO A 274 -9.38 18.24 -2.85
C PRO A 274 -8.27 18.30 -3.90
N GLY A 275 -8.25 17.35 -4.83
CA GLY A 275 -7.10 17.16 -5.74
C GLY A 275 -6.11 16.10 -5.27
N GLY A 276 -6.29 15.54 -4.07
CA GLY A 276 -5.60 14.33 -3.60
C GLY A 276 -4.11 14.53 -3.32
N ALA A 277 -3.29 13.64 -3.88
CA ALA A 277 -1.85 13.55 -3.59
C ALA A 277 -1.07 14.82 -3.90
N THR A 278 -1.34 15.48 -5.00
CA THR A 278 -0.55 16.64 -5.46
C THR A 278 -0.56 17.79 -4.45
N PRO A 279 -1.72 18.34 -4.06
CA PRO A 279 -1.74 19.40 -3.06
C PRO A 279 -1.32 18.90 -1.67
N GLU A 280 -1.56 17.63 -1.33
CA GLU A 280 -1.06 17.07 -0.06
C GLU A 280 0.47 17.07 -0.01
N VAL A 281 1.14 16.63 -1.07
CA VAL A 281 2.61 16.62 -1.15
C VAL A 281 3.18 18.03 -1.04
N ALA A 282 2.61 18.98 -1.75
CA ALA A 282 3.06 20.37 -1.73
C ALA A 282 2.92 20.99 -0.33
N ALA A 283 1.84 20.64 0.37
CA ALA A 283 1.54 21.20 1.68
C ALA A 283 2.16 20.42 2.85
N ASN A 284 2.48 19.13 2.68
CA ASN A 284 2.88 18.22 3.77
C ASN A 284 4.03 17.30 3.35
N SER A 285 5.19 17.86 3.08
CA SER A 285 6.37 17.12 2.62
C SER A 285 6.88 16.06 3.63
N SER A 286 6.77 16.32 4.92
CA SER A 286 7.21 15.41 6.00
C SER A 286 6.22 14.29 6.30
N GLY A 287 4.92 14.46 5.99
CA GLY A 287 3.84 13.58 6.42
C GLY A 287 3.30 13.89 7.84
N LEU A 288 3.81 14.92 8.53
CA LEU A 288 3.44 15.22 9.92
C LEU A 288 2.64 16.53 10.09
N ARG A 289 2.19 17.15 9.01
CA ARG A 289 1.44 18.38 9.12
C ARG A 289 0.04 18.14 9.67
N PHE A 290 -0.27 18.72 10.82
CA PHE A 290 -1.55 18.51 11.50
C PHE A 290 -2.71 19.14 10.72
N HIS A 291 -2.55 20.37 10.27
CA HIS A 291 -3.57 21.12 9.55
C HIS A 291 -3.07 21.57 8.17
N ILE A 292 -3.93 21.43 7.16
CA ILE A 292 -3.74 21.98 5.81
C ILE A 292 -4.95 22.87 5.52
N PRO A 293 -4.77 24.13 5.08
CA PRO A 293 -5.88 25.00 4.74
C PRO A 293 -6.81 24.37 3.70
N GLY A 294 -8.12 24.52 3.90
CA GLY A 294 -9.13 23.97 2.99
C GLY A 294 -9.43 22.48 3.21
N THR A 295 -8.83 21.83 4.21
CA THR A 295 -9.19 20.45 4.58
C THR A 295 -10.06 20.42 5.83
N GLY A 296 -11.08 19.56 5.81
CA GLY A 296 -11.98 19.30 6.93
C GLY A 296 -11.69 17.98 7.63
N LEU A 297 -12.62 17.57 8.46
CA LEU A 297 -12.63 16.29 9.15
C LEU A 297 -13.27 15.23 8.26
N LEU A 298 -12.60 14.08 8.13
CA LEU A 298 -13.15 12.88 7.53
C LEU A 298 -13.42 11.86 8.62
N THR A 299 -14.62 11.28 8.60
CA THR A 299 -15.01 10.14 9.42
C THR A 299 -15.25 8.92 8.56
N ILE A 300 -14.90 7.75 9.05
CA ILE A 300 -15.14 6.47 8.40
C ILE A 300 -15.65 5.46 9.41
N GLY A 301 -16.71 4.74 9.06
CA GLY A 301 -17.27 3.66 9.87
C GLY A 301 -17.33 2.37 9.07
N GLU A 302 -17.08 1.25 9.74
CA GLU A 302 -17.17 -0.09 9.14
C GLU A 302 -17.76 -1.09 10.15
N VAL A 303 -18.63 -1.94 9.66
CA VAL A 303 -19.09 -3.14 10.36
C VAL A 303 -18.65 -4.34 9.55
N GLY A 304 -18.14 -5.37 10.21
CA GLY A 304 -17.67 -6.56 9.55
C GLY A 304 -17.89 -7.84 10.34
N TRP A 305 -17.83 -8.94 9.62
CA TRP A 305 -17.79 -10.30 10.14
C TRP A 305 -16.57 -10.99 9.54
N ASP A 306 -15.62 -11.36 10.42
CA ASP A 306 -14.31 -11.91 10.05
C ASP A 306 -14.12 -13.27 10.72
N GLN A 307 -14.51 -14.33 10.02
CA GLN A 307 -14.30 -15.71 10.44
C GLN A 307 -12.99 -16.23 9.87
N PRO A 308 -11.95 -16.44 10.70
CA PRO A 308 -10.69 -16.98 10.23
C PRO A 308 -10.84 -18.47 9.84
N ALA A 309 -10.00 -18.90 8.90
CA ALA A 309 -9.89 -20.31 8.53
C ALA A 309 -9.44 -21.16 9.72
N LYS A 310 -10.12 -22.30 9.95
CA LYS A 310 -9.74 -23.37 10.87
C LYS A 310 -9.95 -24.70 10.16
N PRO A 311 -9.37 -25.82 10.63
CA PRO A 311 -9.68 -27.13 10.08
C PRO A 311 -11.20 -27.36 10.00
N GLY A 312 -11.70 -27.63 8.81
CA GLY A 312 -13.14 -27.82 8.57
C GLY A 312 -14.00 -26.54 8.61
N THR A 313 -13.42 -25.37 8.84
CA THR A 313 -14.13 -24.08 8.84
C THR A 313 -13.52 -23.15 7.82
N LEU A 314 -14.29 -22.75 6.81
CA LEU A 314 -13.84 -21.87 5.73
C LEU A 314 -13.71 -20.43 6.22
N ALA A 315 -12.65 -19.75 5.76
CA ALA A 315 -12.49 -18.32 6.02
C ALA A 315 -13.57 -17.51 5.31
N THR A 316 -14.10 -16.53 6.00
CA THR A 316 -15.06 -15.59 5.41
C THR A 316 -14.88 -14.22 6.05
N TRP A 317 -14.74 -13.20 5.23
CA TRP A 317 -14.67 -11.81 5.68
C TRP A 317 -15.63 -10.94 4.88
N VAL A 318 -16.69 -10.50 5.53
CA VAL A 318 -17.71 -9.59 4.98
C VAL A 318 -17.62 -8.28 5.72
N ARG A 319 -17.64 -7.18 4.99
CA ARG A 319 -17.58 -5.84 5.58
C ARG A 319 -18.32 -4.81 4.74
N ALA A 320 -18.95 -3.87 5.42
CA ALA A 320 -19.62 -2.73 4.83
C ALA A 320 -19.27 -1.46 5.59
N GLY A 321 -19.08 -0.37 4.90
CA GLY A 321 -18.70 0.88 5.53
C GLY A 321 -19.12 2.12 4.74
N GLY A 322 -18.94 3.25 5.42
CA GLY A 322 -19.21 4.57 4.86
C GLY A 322 -18.18 5.59 5.29
N ILE A 323 -17.93 6.54 4.42
CA ILE A 323 -17.03 7.68 4.60
C ILE A 323 -17.86 8.94 4.51
N TYR A 324 -17.65 9.88 5.44
CA TYR A 324 -18.16 11.24 5.38
C TYR A 324 -17.02 12.23 5.56
N ASN A 325 -16.97 13.26 4.72
CA ASN A 325 -15.91 14.27 4.71
C ASN A 325 -16.51 15.67 4.67
N SER A 326 -16.21 16.48 5.68
CA SER A 326 -16.68 17.87 5.81
C SER A 326 -15.88 18.89 5.00
N THR A 327 -14.96 18.44 4.15
CA THR A 327 -14.18 19.31 3.26
C THR A 327 -15.06 19.83 2.12
N ASN A 328 -14.86 21.07 1.69
CA ASN A 328 -15.52 21.61 0.51
C ASN A 328 -14.92 21.02 -0.77
N PHE A 329 -15.76 20.51 -1.67
CA PHE A 329 -15.38 19.96 -2.96
C PHE A 329 -16.01 20.78 -4.11
N ASN A 330 -15.23 21.05 -5.15
CA ASN A 330 -15.77 21.68 -6.37
C ASN A 330 -16.67 20.68 -7.12
N ARG A 331 -17.83 21.14 -7.57
CA ARG A 331 -18.70 20.38 -8.45
C ARG A 331 -18.31 20.58 -9.91
N PHE A 332 -18.44 19.55 -10.71
CA PHE A 332 -18.08 19.61 -12.15
C PHE A 332 -18.92 20.60 -12.96
N GLN A 333 -20.16 20.85 -12.54
CA GLN A 333 -21.06 21.79 -13.19
C GLN A 333 -21.07 23.18 -12.52
N GLY A 334 -20.08 23.47 -11.71
CA GLY A 334 -19.92 24.73 -10.98
C GLY A 334 -20.48 24.70 -9.57
N GLY A 335 -20.01 25.63 -8.77
CA GLY A 335 -20.29 25.70 -7.34
C GLY A 335 -19.50 24.68 -6.51
N GLN A 336 -19.81 24.67 -5.22
CA GLN A 336 -19.15 23.78 -4.24
C GLN A 336 -20.17 22.93 -3.50
N SER A 337 -19.79 21.72 -3.15
CA SER A 337 -20.40 20.92 -2.10
C SER A 337 -19.70 21.23 -0.79
N LYS A 338 -20.44 21.33 0.31
CA LYS A 338 -19.87 21.51 1.65
C LYS A 338 -19.40 20.20 2.27
N ASP A 339 -19.58 19.10 1.58
CA ASP A 339 -19.24 17.77 2.01
C ASP A 339 -18.99 16.82 0.83
N ASN A 340 -18.44 15.65 1.15
CA ASN A 340 -18.34 14.52 0.24
C ASN A 340 -18.56 13.22 1.03
N TRP A 341 -18.93 12.13 0.35
CA TRP A 341 -19.11 10.85 1.01
C TRP A 341 -18.90 9.68 0.05
N ALA A 342 -18.67 8.52 0.60
CA ALA A 342 -18.64 7.26 -0.14
C ALA A 342 -19.15 6.11 0.72
N THR A 343 -19.59 5.03 0.06
CA THR A 343 -19.92 3.77 0.71
C THR A 343 -19.20 2.62 0.03
N TYR A 344 -19.03 1.52 0.76
CA TYR A 344 -18.44 0.31 0.21
C TYR A 344 -18.98 -0.96 0.86
N ILE A 345 -18.90 -2.05 0.09
CA ILE A 345 -19.10 -3.42 0.54
C ILE A 345 -17.96 -4.24 -0.02
N ALA A 346 -17.37 -5.10 0.78
CA ALA A 346 -16.35 -6.03 0.34
C ALA A 346 -16.55 -7.40 1.00
N VAL A 347 -16.33 -8.45 0.23
CA VAL A 347 -16.48 -9.85 0.66
C VAL A 347 -15.29 -10.67 0.18
N ASP A 348 -14.81 -11.55 1.04
CA ASP A 348 -13.87 -12.61 0.70
C ASP A 348 -14.32 -13.91 1.36
N HIS A 349 -14.34 -14.99 0.58
CA HIS A 349 -14.77 -16.30 1.05
C HIS A 349 -13.86 -17.39 0.51
N GLN A 350 -13.42 -18.28 1.40
CA GLN A 350 -12.70 -19.50 1.03
C GLN A 350 -13.69 -20.54 0.51
N LEU A 351 -13.52 -21.00 -0.72
CA LEU A 351 -14.42 -22.00 -1.31
C LEU A 351 -14.12 -23.42 -0.84
N PHE A 352 -12.84 -23.71 -0.65
CA PHE A 352 -12.40 -25.00 -0.09
C PHE A 352 -10.99 -24.90 0.48
N GLN A 353 -10.70 -25.80 1.41
CA GLN A 353 -9.38 -26.06 1.98
C GLN A 353 -8.73 -27.25 1.27
N ILE A 354 -7.43 -27.21 1.04
CA ILE A 354 -6.67 -28.31 0.44
C ILE A 354 -5.80 -29.05 1.45
N ASP A 355 -5.69 -28.55 2.67
CA ASP A 355 -4.85 -29.10 3.73
C ASP A 355 -5.39 -28.65 5.08
N ASP A 356 -6.00 -29.56 5.82
CA ASP A 356 -6.60 -29.27 7.13
C ASP A 356 -5.56 -28.79 8.15
N SER A 357 -4.31 -29.23 8.04
CA SER A 357 -3.23 -28.78 8.91
C SER A 357 -2.82 -27.33 8.66
N LYS A 358 -3.21 -26.78 7.50
CA LYS A 358 -2.95 -25.42 7.05
C LYS A 358 -4.22 -24.82 6.46
N ALA A 359 -5.19 -24.60 7.31
CA ALA A 359 -6.55 -24.23 6.95
C ALA A 359 -6.68 -23.02 6.00
N ASN A 360 -5.67 -22.12 5.99
CA ASN A 360 -5.64 -20.96 5.08
C ASN A 360 -5.31 -21.34 3.63
N ARG A 361 -4.84 -22.56 3.34
CA ARG A 361 -4.55 -23.00 1.99
C ARG A 361 -5.84 -23.42 1.30
N GLY A 362 -6.04 -22.90 0.10
CA GLY A 362 -7.25 -23.19 -0.66
C GLY A 362 -7.56 -22.15 -1.72
N LEU A 363 -8.73 -22.29 -2.30
CA LEU A 363 -9.26 -21.36 -3.28
C LEU A 363 -10.22 -20.38 -2.60
N TYR A 364 -10.14 -19.13 -3.00
CA TYR A 364 -10.93 -18.02 -2.49
C TYR A 364 -11.62 -17.27 -3.63
N VAL A 365 -12.77 -16.70 -3.34
CA VAL A 365 -13.49 -15.75 -4.19
C VAL A 365 -13.78 -14.50 -3.39
N GLY A 366 -13.77 -13.35 -4.04
CA GLY A 366 -14.10 -12.10 -3.40
C GLY A 366 -14.63 -11.06 -4.37
N GLY A 367 -15.16 -9.99 -3.81
CA GLY A 367 -15.66 -8.86 -4.56
C GLY A 367 -15.70 -7.59 -3.72
N THR A 368 -15.69 -6.45 -4.41
CA THR A 368 -15.75 -5.12 -3.79
C THR A 368 -16.61 -4.21 -4.64
N VAL A 369 -17.49 -3.44 -4.01
CA VAL A 369 -18.29 -2.40 -4.65
C VAL A 369 -18.13 -1.11 -3.86
N ASN A 370 -17.86 0.00 -4.57
CA ASN A 370 -17.80 1.34 -3.98
C ASN A 370 -18.69 2.29 -4.76
N TYR A 371 -19.25 3.27 -4.06
CA TYR A 371 -20.05 4.35 -4.65
C TYR A 371 -19.70 5.69 -3.97
N ALA A 372 -19.64 6.76 -4.78
CA ALA A 372 -19.57 8.15 -4.34
C ALA A 372 -20.42 9.06 -5.24
N PRO A 373 -20.88 10.23 -4.74
CA PRO A 373 -21.68 11.17 -5.51
C PRO A 373 -20.97 11.62 -6.80
N PRO A 374 -21.62 11.53 -7.97
CA PRO A 374 -20.99 11.81 -9.25
C PRO A 374 -20.79 13.31 -9.53
N GLN A 375 -21.31 14.21 -8.69
CA GLN A 375 -21.23 15.64 -8.89
C GLN A 375 -19.83 16.21 -8.65
N GLN A 376 -19.04 15.60 -7.77
CA GLN A 376 -17.69 16.02 -7.35
C GLN A 376 -16.65 14.90 -7.39
N ASN A 377 -17.05 13.64 -7.60
CA ASN A 377 -16.13 12.51 -7.69
C ASN A 377 -16.07 12.03 -9.13
N PHE A 378 -14.87 11.98 -9.69
CA PHE A 378 -14.67 11.62 -11.10
C PHE A 378 -14.90 10.13 -11.33
N ILE A 379 -14.39 9.27 -10.43
CA ILE A 379 -14.77 7.85 -10.38
C ILE A 379 -15.90 7.75 -9.37
N SER A 380 -17.13 7.57 -9.86
CA SER A 380 -18.32 7.51 -9.01
C SER A 380 -18.68 6.11 -8.54
N GLN A 381 -18.20 5.08 -9.25
CA GLN A 381 -18.47 3.69 -8.90
C GLN A 381 -17.24 2.84 -9.21
N TYR A 382 -17.04 1.81 -8.37
CA TYR A 382 -16.04 0.79 -8.57
C TYR A 382 -16.62 -0.58 -8.30
N TYR A 383 -16.32 -1.51 -9.18
CA TYR A 383 -16.71 -2.92 -9.07
C TYR A 383 -15.48 -3.79 -9.24
N GLU A 384 -15.33 -4.81 -8.41
CA GLU A 384 -14.25 -5.78 -8.49
C GLU A 384 -14.74 -7.18 -8.18
N GLY A 385 -14.31 -8.13 -8.99
CA GLY A 385 -14.38 -9.56 -8.70
C GLY A 385 -12.99 -10.17 -8.72
N ARG A 386 -12.70 -11.09 -7.80
CA ARG A 386 -11.42 -11.76 -7.70
C ARG A 386 -11.56 -13.23 -7.36
N ILE A 387 -10.71 -14.05 -7.99
CA ILE A 387 -10.51 -15.44 -7.64
C ILE A 387 -9.02 -15.60 -7.35
N TYR A 388 -8.68 -16.19 -6.22
CA TYR A 388 -7.29 -16.38 -5.85
C TYR A 388 -7.07 -17.67 -5.05
N GLY A 389 -5.92 -18.27 -5.25
CA GLY A 389 -5.55 -19.51 -4.60
C GLY A 389 -4.29 -19.35 -3.78
N VAL A 390 -4.35 -19.72 -2.51
CA VAL A 390 -3.23 -19.70 -1.57
C VAL A 390 -2.66 -21.09 -1.42
N GLY A 391 -1.39 -21.26 -1.79
CA GLY A 391 -0.67 -22.53 -1.62
C GLY A 391 -1.38 -23.71 -2.29
N LEU A 392 -1.99 -23.53 -3.48
CA LEU A 392 -2.73 -24.57 -4.18
C LEU A 392 -1.86 -25.80 -4.53
N VAL A 393 -0.57 -25.58 -4.73
CA VAL A 393 0.38 -26.67 -4.97
C VAL A 393 0.99 -27.12 -3.65
N LYS A 394 0.97 -28.42 -3.37
CA LYS A 394 1.43 -28.99 -2.08
C LYS A 394 2.87 -28.62 -1.73
N SER A 395 3.77 -28.64 -2.72
CA SER A 395 5.18 -28.23 -2.55
C SER A 395 5.39 -26.72 -2.46
N ARG A 396 4.34 -25.91 -2.71
CA ARG A 396 4.38 -24.47 -2.81
C ARG A 396 3.34 -23.81 -1.88
N PRO A 397 3.42 -24.03 -0.55
CA PRO A 397 2.35 -23.65 0.39
C PRO A 397 2.19 -22.14 0.61
N PHE A 398 3.12 -21.34 0.15
CA PHE A 398 3.14 -19.88 0.33
C PHE A 398 2.91 -19.08 -0.95
N ASP A 399 2.77 -19.78 -2.09
CA ASP A 399 2.52 -19.12 -3.36
C ASP A 399 1.06 -18.68 -3.46
N LEU A 400 0.82 -17.65 -4.26
CA LEU A 400 -0.52 -17.14 -4.56
C LEU A 400 -0.72 -16.99 -6.06
N ALA A 401 -1.77 -17.63 -6.59
CA ALA A 401 -2.29 -17.38 -7.93
C ALA A 401 -3.53 -16.51 -7.84
N SER A 402 -3.72 -15.57 -8.76
CA SER A 402 -4.92 -14.72 -8.74
C SER A 402 -5.35 -14.27 -10.13
N ILE A 403 -6.67 -14.06 -10.27
CA ILE A 403 -7.29 -13.34 -11.37
C ILE A 403 -8.20 -12.28 -10.74
N VAL A 404 -8.01 -11.03 -11.16
CA VAL A 404 -8.81 -9.88 -10.71
C VAL A 404 -9.42 -9.20 -11.93
N ALA A 405 -10.73 -9.01 -11.91
CA ALA A 405 -11.46 -8.21 -12.89
C ALA A 405 -12.09 -7.01 -12.19
N ASN A 406 -12.01 -5.82 -12.79
CA ASN A 406 -12.65 -4.65 -12.22
C ASN A 406 -13.16 -3.66 -13.26
N ALA A 407 -14.00 -2.75 -12.79
CA ALA A 407 -14.53 -1.62 -13.54
C ALA A 407 -14.49 -0.35 -12.69
N ASN A 408 -13.95 0.73 -13.26
CA ASN A 408 -14.09 2.10 -12.76
C ASN A 408 -15.08 2.84 -13.65
N ILE A 409 -16.19 3.31 -13.08
CA ILE A 409 -17.23 4.05 -13.79
C ILE A 409 -17.04 5.54 -13.53
N TYR A 410 -16.84 6.29 -14.61
CA TYR A 410 -16.65 7.73 -14.53
C TYR A 410 -17.98 8.47 -14.36
N SER A 411 -17.94 9.57 -13.65
CA SER A 411 -19.05 10.48 -13.45
C SER A 411 -19.50 11.08 -14.79
N LYS A 412 -20.79 11.00 -15.07
CA LYS A 412 -21.39 11.67 -16.26
C LYS A 412 -21.10 13.18 -16.24
N GLN A 413 -21.24 13.84 -15.08
CA GLN A 413 -20.99 15.26 -14.92
C GLN A 413 -19.51 15.61 -15.13
N GLY A 414 -18.60 14.79 -14.58
CA GLY A 414 -17.17 14.94 -14.79
C GLY A 414 -16.77 14.76 -16.25
N LEU A 415 -17.34 13.77 -16.94
CA LEU A 415 -17.10 13.55 -18.38
C LEU A 415 -17.59 14.70 -19.23
N VAL A 416 -18.79 15.25 -18.95
CA VAL A 416 -19.32 16.43 -19.67
C VAL A 416 -18.34 17.61 -19.52
N ALA A 417 -17.88 17.90 -18.31
CA ALA A 417 -16.90 18.97 -18.08
C ALA A 417 -15.59 18.73 -18.83
N ARG A 418 -15.09 17.50 -18.85
CA ARG A 418 -13.86 17.16 -19.59
C ARG A 418 -14.03 17.17 -21.09
N THR A 419 -15.17 16.75 -21.62
CA THR A 419 -15.48 16.81 -23.04
C THR A 419 -15.58 18.26 -23.50
N ALA A 420 -16.20 19.12 -22.71
CA ALA A 420 -16.24 20.56 -22.98
C ALA A 420 -14.83 21.19 -22.99
N ALA A 421 -13.89 20.64 -22.22
CA ALA A 421 -12.48 21.01 -22.22
C ALA A 421 -11.64 20.27 -23.29
N GLY A 422 -12.24 19.49 -24.19
CA GLY A 422 -11.56 18.74 -25.24
C GLY A 422 -10.76 17.51 -24.76
N GLN A 423 -11.03 17.01 -23.54
CA GLN A 423 -10.16 16.03 -22.88
C GLN A 423 -10.62 14.57 -22.94
N GLY A 424 -11.88 14.25 -23.22
CA GLY A 424 -12.25 12.84 -23.30
C GLY A 424 -13.71 12.47 -23.12
N ASN A 425 -14.05 11.21 -23.45
CA ASN A 425 -15.42 10.73 -23.51
C ASN A 425 -15.61 9.24 -23.16
N PHE A 426 -14.58 8.46 -22.84
CA PHE A 426 -14.79 7.10 -22.35
C PHE A 426 -15.48 7.14 -21.00
N LYS A 427 -16.52 6.28 -20.85
CA LYS A 427 -17.39 6.27 -19.67
C LYS A 427 -16.84 5.42 -18.52
N GLN A 428 -15.93 4.53 -18.83
CA GLN A 428 -15.42 3.54 -17.89
C GLN A 428 -14.06 2.98 -18.31
N THR A 429 -13.33 2.47 -17.32
CA THR A 429 -12.17 1.61 -17.50
C THR A 429 -12.53 0.21 -17.04
N TYR A 430 -12.17 -0.81 -17.81
CA TYR A 430 -12.21 -2.21 -17.40
C TYR A 430 -10.82 -2.79 -17.33
N SER A 431 -10.59 -3.73 -16.42
CA SER A 431 -9.37 -4.51 -16.45
C SER A 431 -9.58 -5.97 -16.04
N VAL A 432 -8.76 -6.85 -16.57
CA VAL A 432 -8.60 -8.23 -16.10
C VAL A 432 -7.12 -8.51 -16.02
N ILE A 433 -6.65 -8.92 -14.83
CA ILE A 433 -5.24 -9.17 -14.57
C ILE A 433 -5.08 -10.52 -13.87
N ALA A 434 -4.23 -11.38 -14.43
CA ALA A 434 -3.79 -12.62 -13.83
C ALA A 434 -2.36 -12.46 -13.30
N SER A 435 -2.06 -13.04 -12.14
CA SER A 435 -0.71 -13.05 -11.57
C SER A 435 -0.42 -14.28 -10.73
N TYR A 436 0.87 -14.59 -10.58
CA TYR A 436 1.36 -15.66 -9.73
C TYR A 436 2.50 -15.15 -8.85
N ALA A 437 2.30 -15.09 -7.57
CA ALA A 437 3.31 -14.72 -6.59
C ALA A 437 4.07 -15.96 -6.13
N TYR A 438 5.31 -16.08 -6.57
CA TYR A 438 6.21 -17.18 -6.31
C TYR A 438 7.14 -16.86 -5.16
N ARG A 439 7.08 -17.62 -4.05
CA ARG A 439 8.05 -17.48 -2.95
C ARG A 439 9.35 -18.19 -3.31
N LEU A 440 10.39 -17.42 -3.62
CA LEU A 440 11.71 -17.94 -3.94
C LEU A 440 12.42 -18.52 -2.70
N THR A 441 12.36 -17.79 -1.60
CA THR A 441 12.90 -18.15 -0.29
C THR A 441 12.13 -17.38 0.79
N PRO A 442 12.25 -17.69 2.09
CA PRO A 442 11.70 -16.83 3.15
C PRO A 442 12.06 -15.37 2.90
N GLY A 443 11.05 -14.51 2.90
CA GLY A 443 11.21 -13.08 2.70
C GLY A 443 11.47 -12.61 1.27
N LEU A 444 11.53 -13.49 0.25
CA LEU A 444 11.76 -13.09 -1.14
C LEU A 444 10.70 -13.67 -2.07
N TYR A 445 9.99 -12.77 -2.76
CA TYR A 445 8.89 -13.11 -3.66
C TYR A 445 9.07 -12.49 -5.03
N PHE A 446 8.75 -13.27 -6.05
CA PHE A 446 8.76 -12.91 -7.45
C PHE A 446 7.35 -13.07 -8.01
N GLN A 447 6.76 -12.02 -8.55
CA GLN A 447 5.37 -12.03 -9.00
C GLN A 447 5.26 -11.53 -10.44
N PRO A 448 5.30 -12.42 -11.43
CA PRO A 448 4.88 -12.13 -12.79
C PRO A 448 3.35 -12.00 -12.87
N GLY A 449 2.91 -11.22 -13.84
CA GLY A 449 1.49 -11.08 -14.17
C GLY A 449 1.29 -10.60 -15.61
N ILE A 450 0.09 -10.81 -16.11
CA ILE A 450 -0.36 -10.31 -17.41
C ILE A 450 -1.79 -9.82 -17.29
N GLY A 451 -2.14 -8.79 -18.04
CA GLY A 451 -3.49 -8.29 -18.04
C GLY A 451 -3.81 -7.34 -19.18
N ALA A 452 -5.10 -7.15 -19.39
CA ALA A 452 -5.65 -6.18 -20.33
C ALA A 452 -6.39 -5.09 -19.56
N VAL A 453 -6.22 -3.84 -20.01
CA VAL A 453 -6.94 -2.67 -19.52
C VAL A 453 -7.58 -1.96 -20.70
N VAL A 454 -8.90 -2.03 -20.76
CA VAL A 454 -9.70 -1.38 -21.80
C VAL A 454 -10.01 0.03 -21.33
N HIS A 455 -9.78 1.02 -22.18
CA HIS A 455 -9.90 2.43 -21.86
C HIS A 455 -9.12 2.79 -20.58
N PRO A 456 -7.78 2.75 -20.59
CA PRO A 456 -6.95 2.96 -19.39
C PRO A 456 -7.24 4.27 -18.66
N ILE A 457 -7.84 5.23 -19.38
CA ILE A 457 -8.35 6.50 -18.85
C ILE A 457 -9.57 6.95 -19.68
N TYR A 458 -10.26 7.99 -19.23
CA TYR A 458 -11.39 8.64 -19.92
C TYR A 458 -11.06 9.19 -21.33
N SER A 459 -9.79 9.44 -21.66
CA SER A 459 -9.36 10.02 -22.93
C SER A 459 -9.38 8.99 -24.06
N PRO A 460 -10.02 9.27 -25.22
CA PRO A 460 -10.03 8.36 -26.37
C PRO A 460 -8.66 8.18 -27.05
N ARG A 461 -7.66 8.97 -26.64
CA ARG A 461 -6.28 8.79 -27.07
C ARG A 461 -5.71 7.42 -26.65
N PHE A 462 -6.22 6.84 -25.57
CA PHE A 462 -5.73 5.59 -24.99
C PHE A 462 -6.84 4.55 -25.02
N ASP A 463 -6.80 3.64 -25.98
CA ASP A 463 -7.85 2.63 -26.13
C ASP A 463 -7.58 1.45 -25.19
N THR A 464 -6.89 0.44 -25.63
CA THR A 464 -6.62 -0.75 -24.85
C THR A 464 -5.13 -0.92 -24.63
N ALA A 465 -4.73 -1.30 -23.42
CA ALA A 465 -3.37 -1.70 -23.10
C ALA A 465 -3.32 -3.19 -22.71
N VAL A 466 -2.32 -3.91 -23.18
CA VAL A 466 -2.00 -5.26 -22.73
C VAL A 466 -0.65 -5.23 -22.05
N ASN A 467 -0.61 -5.59 -20.78
CA ASN A 467 0.55 -5.37 -19.94
C ASN A 467 1.12 -6.64 -19.37
N GLY A 468 2.45 -6.72 -19.40
CA GLY A 468 3.21 -7.58 -18.52
C GLY A 468 3.56 -6.83 -17.22
N TYR A 469 3.44 -7.52 -16.12
CA TYR A 469 3.80 -7.06 -14.79
C TYR A 469 4.90 -7.94 -14.22
N LEU A 470 5.83 -7.32 -13.51
CA LEU A 470 6.85 -8.04 -12.77
C LEU A 470 7.08 -7.31 -11.45
N THR A 471 6.82 -7.99 -10.35
CA THR A 471 7.08 -7.45 -9.01
C THR A 471 8.08 -8.33 -8.28
N LEU A 472 9.09 -7.72 -7.69
CA LEU A 472 10.02 -8.35 -6.77
C LEU A 472 9.82 -7.71 -5.40
N THR A 473 9.45 -8.52 -4.40
CA THR A 473 9.22 -8.06 -3.03
C THR A 473 10.14 -8.81 -2.07
N PHE A 474 10.79 -8.10 -1.17
CA PHE A 474 11.59 -8.70 -0.13
C PHE A 474 11.32 -8.08 1.25
N PHE A 475 11.47 -8.91 2.27
CA PHE A 475 11.34 -8.55 3.68
C PHE A 475 12.65 -8.86 4.43
N ILE A 476 13.06 -7.95 5.27
CA ILE A 476 14.26 -8.06 6.12
C ILE A 476 13.94 -7.90 7.58
#